data_d7807862ab572fae807976a92362cf59
#
_entry.id   d7807862ab572fae807976a92362cf59
#
_cell.length_a   1.000
_cell.length_b   1.000
_cell.length_c   1.000
_cell.angle_alpha   90.00
_cell.angle_beta   90.00
_cell.angle_gamma   90.00
#
_symmetry.space_group_name_H-M   'P 1'
#
loop_
_entity.id
_entity.type
_entity.pdbx_description
1 polymer ?
#
loop_
_entity_poly.entity_id
_entity_poly.type
_entity_poly.pdbx_seq_one_letter_code
_entity_poly.pdbx_strand_id
1 'polypeptide(L)'
;MRRRRLAPLLAVSLTATLAPVLATSTAAPAAASSAASSPSAAKGGALDRYTKQKPKWKRCEAAAPAEFQCATIKVPLDYRAPGGKRIDLAISRISSTGPGKRHGVLLSNPGGPGGQGIYMPLALQEELPEAALRKYDLIGIDPRGVGRSTPVTCDLTQEEENWLRPYKKETFTKDVAWARKVADKCREKSGAVLPHITTRNTARDVDLLRAVLGEKKISYLGYSYGTYLGAVYTQLFPGRADRFVLDSAVDPARAWRGMVQWWAEGAEPAFDRWTGWAAARSETYGLGDTPKKVDRTFWELVARADEKPIELDGLLITGDDIRGGMRGAVFSPQSATEAFVELKKAADGETASAKKLAAFTGSAGTGAAREAVEVPQDNMTASFWAVVCGDNSAAWPRNPERYRQDAIADKGRYPLFGDFASSIKPCAFWNRSVEPATQVDNKAGSLIVQNEWDSQTPLPSAQALNKGLKRSRMVTVLGGEGHGVYPSGNACTDGTVTGYLLTGKLPARDVTCRATAESNAEARENQQREEIPGSPIPERAPDRF
;
A
#
# COMPACT_ATOMS: atom_id res chain seq x y z
N MET A 1 -46.81 18.05 -38.61
CA MET A 1 -47.10 17.62 -40.03
C MET A 1 -45.94 16.79 -40.59
N ARG A 2 -46.25 15.56 -41.03
CA ARG A 2 -45.59 14.75 -42.10
C ARG A 2 -44.08 14.46 -41.93
N ARG A 3 -43.51 13.24 -42.12
CA ARG A 3 -44.01 11.91 -42.50
C ARG A 3 -42.90 10.90 -42.15
N ARG A 4 -43.27 9.73 -41.65
CA ARG A 4 -42.47 8.51 -41.56
C ARG A 4 -42.14 7.98 -42.98
N ARG A 5 -40.95 7.42 -43.16
CA ARG A 5 -40.74 6.38 -44.20
C ARG A 5 -40.04 5.16 -43.57
N LEU A 6 -40.71 4.05 -43.67
CA LEU A 6 -40.24 2.67 -43.52
C LEU A 6 -39.58 2.22 -44.82
N ALA A 7 -38.56 1.39 -44.74
CA ALA A 7 -38.05 0.61 -45.85
C ALA A 7 -37.81 -0.86 -45.42
N PRO A 8 -37.94 -1.85 -46.30
CA PRO A 8 -38.37 -3.19 -45.94
C PRO A 8 -37.23 -4.20 -45.81
N LEU A 9 -37.56 -5.25 -45.01
CA LEU A 9 -36.83 -6.50 -44.87
C LEU A 9 -36.86 -7.33 -46.17
N LEU A 10 -35.70 -7.81 -46.63
CA LEU A 10 -35.58 -8.87 -47.61
C LEU A 10 -35.10 -10.14 -46.87
N ALA A 11 -35.98 -11.13 -46.83
CA ALA A 11 -35.68 -12.49 -46.42
C ALA A 11 -35.14 -13.28 -47.60
N VAL A 12 -33.99 -13.90 -47.49
CA VAL A 12 -33.48 -14.89 -48.46
C VAL A 12 -33.48 -16.24 -47.76
N SER A 13 -34.36 -17.11 -48.24
CA SER A 13 -34.44 -18.52 -47.88
C SER A 13 -33.42 -19.32 -48.70
N LEU A 14 -32.51 -20.03 -48.03
CA LEU A 14 -31.70 -21.08 -48.68
C LEU A 14 -32.06 -22.44 -48.10
N THR A 15 -32.65 -23.26 -48.93
CA THR A 15 -32.90 -24.69 -48.72
C THR A 15 -31.60 -25.46 -48.89
N ALA A 16 -31.17 -26.20 -47.88
CA ALA A 16 -30.04 -27.12 -47.96
C ALA A 16 -30.53 -28.55 -47.83
N THR A 17 -30.21 -29.34 -48.84
CA THR A 17 -30.49 -30.78 -49.01
C THR A 17 -29.59 -31.60 -48.06
N LEU A 18 -30.21 -32.54 -47.33
CA LEU A 18 -29.51 -33.53 -46.51
C LEU A 18 -28.93 -34.65 -47.37
N ALA A 19 -27.67 -34.97 -47.23
CA ALA A 19 -27.05 -36.23 -47.53
C ALA A 19 -26.45 -36.87 -46.26
N PRO A 20 -26.65 -38.18 -46.02
CA PRO A 20 -26.08 -38.80 -44.83
C PRO A 20 -24.63 -39.19 -45.07
N VAL A 21 -23.72 -38.66 -44.26
CA VAL A 21 -22.33 -39.13 -44.19
C VAL A 21 -22.20 -39.98 -42.93
N LEU A 22 -21.86 -41.26 -43.15
CA LEU A 22 -21.44 -42.16 -42.07
C LEU A 22 -20.15 -41.62 -41.43
N ALA A 23 -20.23 -41.18 -40.17
CA ALA A 23 -19.07 -40.81 -39.39
C ALA A 23 -18.59 -42.02 -38.57
N THR A 24 -17.44 -42.54 -38.92
CA THR A 24 -16.67 -43.44 -38.06
C THR A 24 -16.13 -42.66 -36.86
N SER A 25 -16.59 -43.00 -35.68
CA SER A 25 -16.14 -42.44 -34.41
C SER A 25 -14.75 -42.97 -34.06
N THR A 26 -13.72 -42.15 -34.29
CA THR A 26 -12.44 -42.32 -33.62
C THR A 26 -12.51 -41.58 -32.29
N ALA A 27 -12.50 -42.34 -31.19
CA ALA A 27 -12.42 -41.78 -29.84
C ALA A 27 -11.09 -41.05 -29.66
N ALA A 28 -11.15 -39.72 -29.52
CA ALA A 28 -10.05 -38.92 -29.02
C ALA A 28 -9.84 -39.21 -27.51
N PRO A 29 -8.60 -39.35 -27.04
CA PRO A 29 -8.37 -39.55 -25.62
C PRO A 29 -8.83 -38.29 -24.87
N ALA A 30 -9.65 -38.48 -23.83
CA ALA A 30 -10.07 -37.45 -22.89
C ALA A 30 -8.84 -36.79 -22.31
N ALA A 31 -8.67 -35.49 -22.56
CA ALA A 31 -7.71 -34.67 -21.84
C ALA A 31 -8.09 -34.73 -20.37
N ALA A 32 -7.28 -35.43 -19.58
CA ALA A 32 -7.37 -35.43 -18.15
C ALA A 32 -7.22 -33.97 -17.67
N SER A 33 -8.33 -33.41 -17.20
CA SER A 33 -8.31 -32.19 -16.42
C SER A 33 -7.38 -32.42 -15.23
N SER A 34 -6.18 -31.86 -15.29
CA SER A 34 -5.28 -31.82 -14.15
C SER A 34 -5.94 -30.94 -13.09
N ALA A 35 -6.71 -31.57 -12.21
CA ALA A 35 -7.08 -30.96 -10.95
C ALA A 35 -5.77 -30.47 -10.32
N ALA A 36 -5.63 -29.16 -10.21
CA ALA A 36 -4.55 -28.54 -9.49
C ALA A 36 -4.59 -29.13 -8.07
N SER A 37 -3.69 -30.05 -7.78
CA SER A 37 -3.50 -30.60 -6.47
C SER A 37 -3.26 -29.45 -5.52
N SER A 38 -4.20 -29.21 -4.62
CA SER A 38 -4.00 -28.38 -3.45
C SER A 38 -2.67 -28.79 -2.82
N PRO A 39 -1.77 -27.85 -2.45
CA PRO A 39 -0.51 -28.21 -1.86
C PRO A 39 -0.81 -29.06 -0.63
N SER A 40 -0.37 -30.29 -0.67
CA SER A 40 -0.44 -31.26 0.43
C SER A 40 -0.06 -30.53 1.71
N ALA A 41 -0.96 -30.55 2.70
CA ALA A 41 -0.67 -30.07 4.04
C ALA A 41 0.64 -30.74 4.49
N ALA A 42 1.69 -29.96 4.68
CA ALA A 42 2.97 -30.47 5.16
C ALA A 42 2.69 -31.31 6.39
N LYS A 43 3.21 -32.56 6.38
CA LYS A 43 3.04 -33.53 7.47
C LYS A 43 3.20 -32.83 8.81
N GLY A 44 2.26 -32.99 9.74
CA GLY A 44 2.06 -32.21 10.98
C GLY A 44 3.25 -32.09 11.94
N GLY A 45 4.45 -32.54 11.58
CA GLY A 45 5.69 -32.38 12.33
C GLY A 45 6.70 -31.37 11.76
N ALA A 46 6.57 -30.99 10.49
CA ALA A 46 7.62 -30.17 9.83
C ALA A 46 7.70 -28.72 10.35
N LEU A 47 6.59 -28.15 10.84
CA LEU A 47 6.53 -26.81 11.41
C LEU A 47 6.54 -26.81 12.96
N ASP A 48 6.48 -27.97 13.61
CA ASP A 48 6.41 -28.09 15.09
C ASP A 48 7.54 -27.32 15.78
N ARG A 49 8.76 -27.43 15.28
CA ARG A 49 9.92 -26.74 15.84
C ARG A 49 9.81 -25.22 15.80
N TYR A 50 8.97 -24.69 14.90
CA TYR A 50 8.73 -23.26 14.77
C TYR A 50 7.56 -22.80 15.65
N THR A 51 6.49 -23.58 15.72
CA THR A 51 5.29 -23.24 16.49
C THR A 51 5.47 -23.43 17.99
N LYS A 52 6.44 -24.26 18.42
CA LYS A 52 6.76 -24.53 19.83
C LYS A 52 7.81 -23.58 20.42
N GLN A 53 8.27 -22.59 19.67
CA GLN A 53 9.19 -21.58 20.17
C GLN A 53 8.56 -20.79 21.33
N LYS A 54 9.38 -20.39 22.28
CA LYS A 54 9.01 -19.48 23.37
C LYS A 54 9.78 -18.18 23.19
N PRO A 55 9.13 -17.08 22.74
CA PRO A 55 9.81 -15.82 22.56
C PRO A 55 10.43 -15.33 23.87
N LYS A 56 11.68 -14.90 23.81
CA LYS A 56 12.40 -14.30 24.94
C LYS A 56 12.15 -12.80 24.93
N TRP A 57 11.05 -12.40 25.54
CA TRP A 57 10.66 -11.01 25.62
C TRP A 57 11.63 -10.21 26.50
N LYS A 58 12.06 -9.07 26.02
CA LYS A 58 12.87 -8.07 26.73
C LYS A 58 12.43 -6.67 26.28
N ARG A 59 12.71 -5.65 27.07
CA ARG A 59 12.48 -4.26 26.67
C ARG A 59 13.13 -4.00 25.31
N CYS A 60 12.41 -3.37 24.39
CA CYS A 60 12.88 -3.19 23.01
C CYS A 60 14.13 -2.32 22.95
N GLU A 61 14.11 -1.20 23.66
CA GLU A 61 15.17 -0.20 23.70
C GLU A 61 15.25 0.42 25.08
N ALA A 62 16.43 0.87 25.49
CA ALA A 62 16.63 1.44 26.82
C ALA A 62 15.77 2.69 27.07
N ALA A 63 15.55 3.51 26.03
CA ALA A 63 14.75 4.74 26.12
C ALA A 63 13.24 4.49 26.01
N ALA A 64 12.80 3.33 25.48
CA ALA A 64 11.37 3.04 25.30
C ALA A 64 10.69 2.67 26.63
N PRO A 65 9.34 2.72 26.74
CA PRO A 65 8.60 2.24 27.91
C PRO A 65 8.92 0.78 28.25
N ALA A 66 8.92 0.41 29.52
CA ALA A 66 9.29 -0.94 29.98
C ALA A 66 8.32 -2.03 29.47
N GLU A 67 7.05 -1.68 29.29
CA GLU A 67 6.00 -2.52 28.76
C GLU A 67 6.13 -2.82 27.26
N PHE A 68 6.88 -2.00 26.52
CA PHE A 68 7.21 -2.23 25.12
C PHE A 68 8.32 -3.27 25.02
N GLN A 69 7.94 -4.50 24.73
CA GLN A 69 8.83 -5.64 24.72
C GLN A 69 9.00 -6.20 23.30
N CYS A 70 10.24 -6.56 22.99
CA CYS A 70 10.64 -7.19 21.73
C CYS A 70 11.16 -8.61 21.94
N ALA A 71 11.00 -9.41 20.89
CA ALA A 71 11.60 -10.73 20.80
C ALA A 71 11.88 -11.09 19.33
N THR A 72 12.66 -12.14 19.13
CA THR A 72 12.91 -12.71 17.80
C THR A 72 12.46 -14.16 17.78
N ILE A 73 11.77 -14.56 16.73
CA ILE A 73 11.44 -15.95 16.45
C ILE A 73 12.06 -16.38 15.11
N LYS A 74 12.24 -17.68 14.92
CA LYS A 74 12.72 -18.24 13.64
C LYS A 74 11.53 -18.69 12.80
N VAL A 75 11.58 -18.42 11.50
CA VAL A 75 10.62 -18.93 10.52
C VAL A 75 11.36 -19.59 9.35
N PRO A 76 10.75 -20.51 8.59
CA PRO A 76 11.40 -21.06 7.41
C PRO A 76 11.51 -19.97 6.33
N LEU A 77 12.63 -19.92 5.64
CA LEU A 77 12.77 -19.09 4.44
C LEU A 77 11.77 -19.54 3.38
N ASP A 78 11.74 -20.83 3.07
CA ASP A 78 10.79 -21.46 2.15
C ASP A 78 9.84 -22.41 2.92
N TYR A 79 8.56 -22.09 2.96
CA TYR A 79 7.54 -22.91 3.59
C TYR A 79 7.29 -24.26 2.89
N ARG A 80 7.74 -24.41 1.63
CA ARG A 80 7.70 -25.69 0.90
C ARG A 80 8.84 -26.62 1.34
N ALA A 81 9.92 -26.04 1.89
CA ALA A 81 11.07 -26.75 2.41
C ALA A 81 11.40 -26.30 3.84
N PRO A 82 10.53 -26.53 4.84
CA PRO A 82 10.67 -25.98 6.19
C PRO A 82 11.89 -26.55 6.95
N GLY A 83 12.48 -27.63 6.45
CA GLY A 83 13.75 -28.20 6.94
C GLY A 83 14.98 -27.38 6.56
N GLY A 84 14.88 -26.50 5.57
CA GLY A 84 15.98 -25.73 5.00
C GLY A 84 16.38 -24.49 5.80
N LYS A 85 16.81 -23.45 5.07
CA LYS A 85 17.24 -22.16 5.64
C LYS A 85 16.13 -21.52 6.46
N ARG A 86 16.51 -20.91 7.57
CA ARG A 86 15.64 -20.16 8.48
C ARG A 86 16.02 -18.69 8.43
N ILE A 87 15.05 -17.83 8.69
CA ILE A 87 15.24 -16.39 8.87
C ILE A 87 14.71 -15.97 10.23
N ASP A 88 15.17 -14.83 10.70
CA ASP A 88 14.70 -14.19 11.91
C ASP A 88 13.48 -13.33 11.60
N LEU A 89 12.54 -13.31 12.52
CA LEU A 89 11.35 -12.48 12.50
C LEU A 89 11.29 -11.69 13.80
N ALA A 90 11.44 -10.38 13.72
CA ALA A 90 11.34 -9.48 14.86
C ALA A 90 9.88 -9.19 15.17
N ILE A 91 9.53 -9.29 16.43
CA ILE A 91 8.19 -9.08 16.96
C ILE A 91 8.25 -8.19 18.20
N SER A 92 7.19 -7.42 18.40
CA SER A 92 7.02 -6.62 19.61
C SER A 92 5.66 -6.83 20.24
N ARG A 93 5.53 -6.42 21.50
CA ARG A 93 4.24 -6.44 22.20
C ARG A 93 4.14 -5.34 23.23
N ILE A 94 2.89 -4.93 23.47
CA ILE A 94 2.44 -4.25 24.69
C ILE A 94 1.25 -5.07 25.20
N SER A 95 1.34 -5.51 26.45
CA SER A 95 0.28 -6.34 27.05
C SER A 95 -0.96 -5.52 27.37
N SER A 96 -2.13 -6.15 27.30
CA SER A 96 -3.40 -5.51 27.67
C SER A 96 -3.38 -4.97 29.11
N THR A 97 -3.98 -3.82 29.33
CA THR A 97 -3.98 -3.09 30.62
C THR A 97 -5.16 -3.48 31.52
N GLY A 98 -6.15 -4.20 31.01
CA GLY A 98 -7.39 -4.46 31.71
C GLY A 98 -7.32 -5.62 32.71
N PRO A 99 -8.04 -5.54 33.83
CA PRO A 99 -8.25 -6.68 34.71
C PRO A 99 -9.12 -7.73 34.01
N GLY A 100 -8.84 -9.00 34.27
CA GLY A 100 -9.63 -10.11 33.78
C GLY A 100 -9.17 -10.67 32.44
N LYS A 101 -10.07 -11.44 31.76
CA LYS A 101 -9.70 -12.16 30.54
C LYS A 101 -9.58 -11.21 29.35
N ARG A 102 -8.38 -11.12 28.77
CA ARG A 102 -8.15 -10.47 27.48
C ARG A 102 -8.93 -11.20 26.37
N HIS A 103 -9.24 -10.49 25.30
CA HIS A 103 -9.87 -11.09 24.12
C HIS A 103 -8.88 -11.96 23.33
N GLY A 104 -7.68 -11.45 23.13
CA GLY A 104 -6.59 -12.09 22.40
C GLY A 104 -5.54 -11.06 22.00
N VAL A 105 -4.90 -11.31 20.85
CA VAL A 105 -3.94 -10.39 20.26
C VAL A 105 -4.58 -9.53 19.16
N LEU A 106 -4.16 -8.28 19.06
CA LEU A 106 -4.38 -7.41 17.90
C LEU A 106 -3.03 -7.20 17.23
N LEU A 107 -2.82 -7.91 16.11
CA LEU A 107 -1.63 -7.75 15.30
C LEU A 107 -1.85 -6.59 14.32
N SER A 108 -0.85 -5.74 14.16
CA SER A 108 -0.93 -4.59 13.28
C SER A 108 0.18 -4.57 12.22
N ASN A 109 -0.14 -3.95 11.07
CA ASN A 109 0.81 -3.76 9.97
C ASN A 109 0.60 -2.38 9.33
N PRO A 110 1.65 -1.53 9.24
CA PRO A 110 1.53 -0.16 8.75
C PRO A 110 1.33 -0.08 7.24
N GLY A 111 1.74 -1.08 6.48
CA GLY A 111 1.65 -1.04 5.02
C GLY A 111 2.99 -0.90 4.31
N GLY A 112 3.03 -0.09 3.29
CA GLY A 112 4.09 0.07 2.32
C GLY A 112 3.77 -0.64 0.99
N PRO A 113 4.28 -1.87 0.68
CA PRO A 113 5.06 -2.81 1.53
C PRO A 113 6.46 -2.31 1.87
N GLY A 114 7.03 -2.83 2.93
CA GLY A 114 8.37 -2.46 3.43
C GLY A 114 8.36 -1.66 4.73
N GLY A 115 7.19 -1.20 5.17
CA GLY A 115 7.03 -0.51 6.45
C GLY A 115 7.33 -1.42 7.65
N GLN A 116 8.08 -0.90 8.63
CA GLN A 116 8.42 -1.58 9.87
C GLN A 116 7.21 -1.61 10.81
N GLY A 117 6.78 -2.79 11.23
CA GLY A 117 5.64 -2.93 12.13
C GLY A 117 6.02 -3.06 13.61
N ILE A 118 7.33 -3.08 13.91
CA ILE A 118 7.80 -3.30 15.28
C ILE A 118 7.32 -2.21 16.25
N TYR A 119 7.14 -0.98 15.78
CA TYR A 119 6.73 0.18 16.59
C TYR A 119 5.21 0.40 16.62
N MET A 120 4.44 -0.34 15.84
CA MET A 120 2.98 -0.19 15.80
C MET A 120 2.29 -0.33 17.18
N PRO A 121 2.73 -1.21 18.11
CA PRO A 121 2.13 -1.26 19.43
C PRO A 121 2.26 0.05 20.23
N LEU A 122 3.37 0.79 20.07
CA LEU A 122 3.54 2.10 20.73
C LEU A 122 2.56 3.13 20.15
N ALA A 123 2.50 3.26 18.83
CA ALA A 123 1.58 4.20 18.19
C ALA A 123 0.12 3.88 18.56
N LEU A 124 -0.27 2.62 18.47
CA LEU A 124 -1.63 2.20 18.81
C LEU A 124 -1.96 2.31 20.31
N GLN A 125 -0.97 2.25 21.20
CA GLN A 125 -1.19 2.48 22.63
C GLN A 125 -1.60 3.92 22.91
N GLU A 126 -1.07 4.88 22.17
CA GLU A 126 -1.40 6.30 22.31
C GLU A 126 -2.75 6.65 21.68
N GLU A 127 -3.15 5.97 20.64
CA GLU A 127 -4.28 6.35 19.78
C GLU A 127 -5.55 5.54 20.05
N LEU A 128 -5.41 4.25 20.43
CA LEU A 128 -6.59 3.39 20.59
C LEU A 128 -7.39 3.75 21.85
N PRO A 129 -8.73 3.66 21.80
CA PRO A 129 -9.56 3.79 22.96
C PRO A 129 -9.19 2.78 24.07
N GLU A 130 -9.19 3.24 25.32
CA GLU A 130 -8.83 2.44 26.50
C GLU A 130 -9.62 1.10 26.56
N ALA A 131 -10.86 1.09 26.09
CA ALA A 131 -11.67 -0.11 26.02
C ALA A 131 -11.04 -1.21 25.14
N ALA A 132 -10.34 -0.84 24.05
CA ALA A 132 -9.60 -1.77 23.21
C ALA A 132 -8.28 -2.20 23.89
N LEU A 133 -7.52 -1.25 24.46
CA LEU A 133 -6.28 -1.51 25.18
C LEU A 133 -6.45 -2.48 26.35
N ARG A 134 -7.60 -2.44 27.01
CA ARG A 134 -7.94 -3.39 28.09
C ARG A 134 -8.22 -4.82 27.60
N LYS A 135 -8.42 -5.04 26.30
CA LYS A 135 -8.88 -6.32 25.75
C LYS A 135 -7.85 -7.02 24.88
N TYR A 136 -6.86 -6.30 24.37
CA TYR A 136 -5.90 -6.84 23.44
C TYR A 136 -4.46 -6.69 23.92
N ASP A 137 -3.66 -7.74 23.72
CA ASP A 137 -2.24 -7.54 23.61
C ASP A 137 -1.96 -6.99 22.22
N LEU A 138 -1.33 -5.82 22.14
CA LEU A 138 -0.91 -5.23 20.88
C LEU A 138 0.35 -5.93 20.39
N ILE A 139 0.36 -6.39 19.15
CA ILE A 139 1.48 -7.12 18.56
C ILE A 139 1.96 -6.38 17.31
N GLY A 140 3.26 -6.05 17.30
CA GLY A 140 3.97 -5.55 16.13
C GLY A 140 4.82 -6.65 15.50
N ILE A 141 5.04 -6.55 14.22
CA ILE A 141 5.88 -7.46 13.44
C ILE A 141 6.56 -6.69 12.32
N ASP A 142 7.89 -6.79 12.25
CA ASP A 142 8.59 -6.47 11.00
C ASP A 142 8.36 -7.63 10.03
N PRO A 143 7.73 -7.45 8.88
CA PRO A 143 7.60 -8.51 7.89
C PRO A 143 8.95 -9.08 7.47
N ARG A 144 8.97 -10.30 6.95
CA ARG A 144 10.21 -10.90 6.41
C ARG A 144 10.89 -9.95 5.42
N GLY A 145 12.19 -9.74 5.57
CA GLY A 145 12.97 -8.83 4.75
C GLY A 145 12.95 -7.37 5.20
N VAL A 146 12.10 -7.01 6.15
CA VAL A 146 11.90 -5.64 6.63
C VAL A 146 12.54 -5.44 7.99
N GLY A 147 13.12 -4.26 8.22
CA GLY A 147 13.59 -3.82 9.52
C GLY A 147 14.51 -4.84 10.18
N ARG A 148 14.14 -5.31 11.37
CA ARG A 148 14.93 -6.28 12.14
C ARG A 148 14.66 -7.75 11.75
N SER A 149 13.84 -8.00 10.72
CA SER A 149 13.42 -9.34 10.27
C SER A 149 14.24 -9.87 9.10
N THR A 150 15.55 -10.10 9.32
CA THR A 150 16.50 -10.52 8.27
C THR A 150 16.39 -9.56 7.06
N PRO A 151 16.78 -8.30 7.23
CA PRO A 151 16.55 -7.25 6.24
C PRO A 151 17.15 -7.59 4.88
N VAL A 152 16.43 -7.25 3.82
CA VAL A 152 16.95 -7.27 2.45
C VAL A 152 17.56 -5.91 2.12
N THR A 153 18.52 -5.94 1.22
CA THR A 153 19.12 -4.74 0.63
C THR A 153 19.37 -4.96 -0.84
N CYS A 154 19.37 -3.91 -1.61
CA CYS A 154 19.86 -3.86 -2.98
C CYS A 154 21.15 -3.02 -3.06
N ASP A 155 21.57 -2.41 -1.94
CA ASP A 155 22.71 -1.51 -1.86
C ASP A 155 22.55 -0.32 -2.83
N LEU A 156 21.36 0.29 -2.78
CA LEU A 156 20.99 1.41 -3.64
C LEU A 156 21.56 2.72 -3.10
N THR A 157 21.97 3.58 -4.01
CA THR A 157 22.21 4.98 -3.68
C THR A 157 20.88 5.73 -3.64
N GLN A 158 20.84 6.89 -3.00
CA GLN A 158 19.65 7.75 -2.94
C GLN A 158 19.09 8.08 -4.34
N GLU A 159 19.96 8.28 -5.33
CA GLU A 159 19.54 8.49 -6.73
C GLU A 159 18.87 7.23 -7.32
N GLU A 160 19.40 6.04 -6.99
CA GLU A 160 18.85 4.76 -7.46
C GLU A 160 17.52 4.41 -6.78
N GLU A 161 17.30 4.89 -5.55
CA GLU A 161 16.03 4.75 -4.85
C GLU A 161 14.93 5.62 -5.45
N ASN A 162 15.27 6.74 -6.09
CA ASN A 162 14.29 7.60 -6.75
C ASN A 162 13.63 6.89 -7.93
N TRP A 163 12.41 6.38 -7.71
CA TRP A 163 11.59 5.73 -8.72
C TRP A 163 10.50 6.65 -9.32
N LEU A 164 10.41 7.90 -8.86
CA LEU A 164 9.55 8.95 -9.41
C LEU A 164 10.16 9.49 -10.71
N ARG A 165 10.19 8.64 -11.73
CA ARG A 165 10.77 8.91 -13.05
C ARG A 165 9.64 8.93 -14.08
N PRO A 166 9.11 10.12 -14.46
CA PRO A 166 8.10 10.21 -15.50
C PRO A 166 8.69 9.83 -16.85
N TYR A 167 7.88 9.32 -17.75
CA TYR A 167 8.34 9.07 -19.10
C TYR A 167 8.71 10.38 -19.81
N LYS A 168 9.95 10.45 -20.27
CA LYS A 168 10.45 11.46 -21.23
C LYS A 168 11.18 10.73 -22.37
N LYS A 169 10.93 11.12 -23.60
CA LYS A 169 11.54 10.47 -24.77
C LYS A 169 13.08 10.49 -24.68
N GLU A 170 13.65 11.58 -24.18
CA GLU A 170 15.08 11.85 -24.09
C GLU A 170 15.77 11.00 -23.01
N THR A 171 15.04 10.66 -21.94
CA THR A 171 15.62 9.93 -20.79
C THR A 171 15.21 8.46 -20.74
N PHE A 172 14.21 8.01 -21.50
CA PHE A 172 13.63 6.67 -21.36
C PHE A 172 14.65 5.53 -21.46
N THR A 173 15.64 5.65 -22.35
CA THR A 173 16.71 4.64 -22.43
C THR A 173 17.54 4.57 -21.15
N LYS A 174 17.78 5.71 -20.49
CA LYS A 174 18.46 5.77 -19.19
C LYS A 174 17.59 5.18 -18.09
N ASP A 175 16.26 5.42 -18.13
CA ASP A 175 15.32 4.88 -17.15
C ASP A 175 15.16 3.36 -17.29
N VAL A 176 15.23 2.82 -18.52
CA VAL A 176 15.30 1.37 -18.76
C VAL A 176 16.60 0.78 -18.17
N ALA A 177 17.73 1.45 -18.36
CA ALA A 177 19.01 1.03 -17.79
C ALA A 177 19.00 1.08 -16.26
N TRP A 178 18.44 2.15 -15.67
CA TRP A 178 18.24 2.28 -14.23
C TRP A 178 17.38 1.14 -13.68
N ALA A 179 16.21 0.89 -14.27
CA ALA A 179 15.30 -0.16 -13.81
C ALA A 179 15.97 -1.56 -13.83
N ARG A 180 16.77 -1.84 -14.85
CA ARG A 180 17.58 -3.06 -14.94
C ARG A 180 18.65 -3.09 -13.85
N LYS A 181 19.42 -2.01 -13.69
CA LYS A 181 20.47 -1.90 -12.67
C LYS A 181 19.95 -2.16 -11.27
N VAL A 182 18.81 -1.55 -10.89
CA VAL A 182 18.16 -1.78 -9.59
C VAL A 182 17.78 -3.25 -9.42
N ALA A 183 17.14 -3.87 -10.41
CA ALA A 183 16.77 -5.29 -10.34
C ALA A 183 18.02 -6.21 -10.22
N ASP A 184 19.09 -5.88 -10.92
CA ASP A 184 20.35 -6.65 -10.89
C ASP A 184 21.05 -6.52 -9.54
N LYS A 185 21.15 -5.30 -8.98
CA LYS A 185 21.71 -5.05 -7.63
C LYS A 185 20.92 -5.81 -6.56
N CYS A 186 19.59 -5.76 -6.58
CA CYS A 186 18.76 -6.52 -5.66
C CYS A 186 19.03 -8.03 -5.76
N ARG A 187 19.17 -8.55 -6.98
CA ARG A 187 19.47 -9.97 -7.22
C ARG A 187 20.86 -10.34 -6.72
N GLU A 188 21.85 -9.49 -6.89
CA GLU A 188 23.21 -9.69 -6.42
C GLU A 188 23.26 -9.72 -4.88
N LYS A 189 22.68 -8.73 -4.23
CA LYS A 189 22.78 -8.56 -2.77
C LYS A 189 21.87 -9.50 -1.97
N SER A 190 20.67 -9.72 -2.44
CA SER A 190 19.63 -10.47 -1.68
C SER A 190 19.02 -11.64 -2.45
N GLY A 191 19.58 -12.02 -3.61
CA GLY A 191 18.99 -13.00 -4.53
C GLY A 191 18.59 -14.35 -3.92
N ALA A 192 19.31 -14.80 -2.90
CA ALA A 192 18.99 -16.04 -2.18
C ALA A 192 17.67 -15.97 -1.37
N VAL A 193 17.21 -14.78 -1.00
CA VAL A 193 16.01 -14.59 -0.17
C VAL A 193 14.86 -13.93 -0.94
N LEU A 194 15.14 -13.12 -1.96
CA LEU A 194 14.14 -12.38 -2.73
C LEU A 194 12.94 -13.22 -3.20
N PRO A 195 13.11 -14.46 -3.73
CA PRO A 195 11.99 -15.28 -4.17
C PRO A 195 10.99 -15.64 -3.06
N HIS A 196 11.39 -15.45 -1.82
CA HIS A 196 10.61 -15.79 -0.63
C HIS A 196 10.07 -14.58 0.13
N ILE A 197 10.45 -13.36 -0.28
CA ILE A 197 9.91 -12.11 0.26
C ILE A 197 8.60 -11.82 -0.49
N THR A 198 7.53 -12.45 -0.02
CA THR A 198 6.21 -12.39 -0.66
C THR A 198 5.11 -12.23 0.38
N THR A 199 4.00 -11.62 0.01
CA THR A 199 2.83 -11.47 0.90
C THR A 199 2.29 -12.83 1.35
N ARG A 200 2.32 -13.87 0.51
CA ARG A 200 1.90 -15.22 0.92
C ARG A 200 2.77 -15.79 2.03
N ASN A 201 4.08 -15.60 1.94
CA ASN A 201 4.99 -16.07 2.98
C ASN A 201 4.89 -15.22 4.25
N THR A 202 4.70 -13.89 4.11
CA THR A 202 4.40 -13.03 5.27
C THR A 202 3.11 -13.45 5.98
N ALA A 203 2.06 -13.79 5.24
CA ALA A 203 0.82 -14.32 5.83
C ALA A 203 1.04 -15.66 6.56
N ARG A 204 1.93 -16.52 6.05
CA ARG A 204 2.34 -17.75 6.75
C ARG A 204 3.15 -17.46 8.02
N ASP A 205 3.99 -16.43 8.01
CA ASP A 205 4.73 -15.97 9.21
C ASP A 205 3.76 -15.47 10.27
N VAL A 206 2.76 -14.70 9.89
CA VAL A 206 1.69 -14.23 10.79
C VAL A 206 0.95 -15.42 11.41
N ASP A 207 0.65 -16.46 10.62
CA ASP A 207 0.01 -17.66 11.17
C ASP A 207 0.92 -18.48 12.09
N LEU A 208 2.21 -18.53 11.79
CA LEU A 208 3.19 -19.14 12.66
C LEU A 208 3.33 -18.35 13.96
N LEU A 209 3.40 -17.02 13.89
CA LEU A 209 3.41 -16.16 15.08
C LEU A 209 2.14 -16.36 15.92
N ARG A 210 0.97 -16.45 15.32
CA ARG A 210 -0.27 -16.82 16.02
C ARG A 210 -0.09 -18.09 16.86
N ALA A 211 0.49 -19.13 16.28
CA ALA A 211 0.71 -20.40 16.98
C ALA A 211 1.75 -20.29 18.10
N VAL A 212 2.84 -19.52 17.89
CA VAL A 212 3.87 -19.23 18.90
C VAL A 212 3.29 -18.48 20.10
N LEU A 213 2.34 -17.56 19.84
CA LEU A 213 1.63 -16.81 20.89
C LEU A 213 0.53 -17.64 21.59
N GLY A 214 0.30 -18.90 21.15
CA GLY A 214 -0.71 -19.77 21.72
C GLY A 214 -2.16 -19.42 21.34
N GLU A 215 -2.35 -18.59 20.33
CA GLU A 215 -3.66 -18.10 19.92
C GLU A 215 -4.36 -19.06 18.96
N LYS A 216 -5.65 -19.31 19.18
CA LYS A 216 -6.47 -20.06 18.22
C LYS A 216 -6.78 -19.24 16.98
N LYS A 217 -7.01 -17.94 17.16
CA LYS A 217 -7.30 -16.95 16.14
C LYS A 217 -6.59 -15.65 16.47
N ILE A 218 -6.38 -14.78 15.48
CA ILE A 218 -5.87 -13.43 15.69
C ILE A 218 -6.88 -12.38 15.25
N SER A 219 -6.88 -11.24 15.93
CA SER A 219 -7.43 -10.00 15.41
C SER A 219 -6.33 -9.22 14.70
N TYR A 220 -6.69 -8.38 13.75
CA TYR A 220 -5.76 -7.73 12.87
C TYR A 220 -6.22 -6.31 12.52
N LEU A 221 -5.29 -5.36 12.49
CA LEU A 221 -5.46 -4.02 11.98
C LEU A 221 -4.36 -3.76 10.95
N GLY A 222 -4.74 -3.63 9.69
CA GLY A 222 -3.80 -3.40 8.60
C GLY A 222 -4.16 -2.16 7.81
N TYR A 223 -3.15 -1.32 7.59
CA TYR A 223 -3.25 -0.11 6.78
C TYR A 223 -2.66 -0.33 5.40
N SER A 224 -3.25 0.27 4.36
CA SER A 224 -2.65 0.29 3.03
C SER A 224 -2.31 -1.12 2.49
N TYR A 225 -1.04 -1.42 2.18
CA TYR A 225 -0.58 -2.77 1.88
C TYR A 225 -0.99 -3.80 2.94
N GLY A 226 -1.05 -3.39 4.22
CA GLY A 226 -1.50 -4.26 5.30
C GLY A 226 -2.90 -4.83 5.08
N THR A 227 -3.76 -4.15 4.34
CA THR A 227 -5.09 -4.65 3.96
C THR A 227 -5.00 -5.82 2.99
N TYR A 228 -4.08 -5.76 2.03
CA TYR A 228 -3.80 -6.89 1.14
C TYR A 228 -3.18 -8.06 1.89
N LEU A 229 -2.23 -7.82 2.80
CA LEU A 229 -1.69 -8.86 3.68
C LEU A 229 -2.79 -9.53 4.50
N GLY A 230 -3.68 -8.73 5.11
CA GLY A 230 -4.84 -9.23 5.86
C GLY A 230 -5.79 -10.05 4.98
N ALA A 231 -6.08 -9.59 3.77
CA ALA A 231 -6.92 -10.30 2.81
C ALA A 231 -6.29 -11.63 2.36
N VAL A 232 -4.97 -11.64 2.09
CA VAL A 232 -4.21 -12.88 1.79
C VAL A 232 -4.21 -13.83 2.97
N TYR A 233 -4.06 -13.32 4.20
CA TYR A 233 -4.15 -14.14 5.41
C TYR A 233 -5.52 -14.80 5.54
N THR A 234 -6.60 -14.04 5.38
CA THR A 234 -7.96 -14.60 5.45
C THR A 234 -8.25 -15.60 4.33
N GLN A 235 -7.62 -15.44 3.16
CA GLN A 235 -7.71 -16.40 2.06
C GLN A 235 -6.99 -17.72 2.38
N LEU A 236 -5.80 -17.64 2.99
CA LEU A 236 -5.01 -18.84 3.31
C LEU A 236 -5.49 -19.53 4.59
N PHE A 237 -5.99 -18.77 5.57
CA PHE A 237 -6.31 -19.25 6.92
C PHE A 237 -7.67 -18.76 7.43
N PRO A 238 -8.78 -18.97 6.70
CA PRO A 238 -10.08 -18.36 7.05
C PRO A 238 -10.58 -18.78 8.44
N GLY A 239 -10.24 -19.97 8.91
CA GLY A 239 -10.60 -20.47 10.24
C GLY A 239 -9.80 -19.86 11.39
N ARG A 240 -8.73 -19.12 11.10
CA ARG A 240 -7.79 -18.55 12.08
C ARG A 240 -7.89 -17.02 12.20
N ALA A 241 -8.69 -16.40 11.36
CA ALA A 241 -9.05 -14.99 11.46
C ALA A 241 -10.17 -14.78 12.49
N ASP A 242 -10.06 -13.71 13.29
CA ASP A 242 -11.13 -13.27 14.21
C ASP A 242 -11.66 -11.91 13.72
N ARG A 243 -11.17 -10.79 14.21
CA ARG A 243 -11.62 -9.44 13.89
C ARG A 243 -10.58 -8.74 13.05
N PHE A 244 -10.88 -8.61 11.77
CA PHE A 244 -9.99 -7.98 10.79
C PHE A 244 -10.53 -6.61 10.43
N VAL A 245 -9.75 -5.57 10.73
CA VAL A 245 -9.95 -4.20 10.28
C VAL A 245 -8.93 -3.92 9.17
N LEU A 246 -9.44 -3.53 8.02
CA LEU A 246 -8.67 -3.29 6.80
C LEU A 246 -8.88 -1.85 6.38
N ASP A 247 -7.91 -1.01 6.73
CA ASP A 247 -7.99 0.44 6.60
C ASP A 247 -7.25 0.93 5.36
N SER A 248 -7.87 1.78 4.56
CA SER A 248 -7.30 2.32 3.32
C SER A 248 -6.92 1.21 2.35
N ALA A 249 -7.93 0.55 1.81
CA ALA A 249 -7.83 -0.79 1.28
C ALA A 249 -7.30 -0.89 -0.15
N VAL A 250 -6.38 -1.84 -0.38
CA VAL A 250 -5.84 -2.22 -1.69
C VAL A 250 -6.79 -3.18 -2.41
N ASP A 251 -7.02 -2.96 -3.70
CA ASP A 251 -7.69 -3.93 -4.59
C ASP A 251 -6.77 -5.13 -4.89
N PRO A 252 -7.10 -6.34 -4.40
CA PRO A 252 -6.27 -7.51 -4.64
C PRO A 252 -6.11 -7.88 -6.12
N ALA A 253 -7.05 -7.53 -6.98
CA ALA A 253 -7.01 -7.83 -8.40
C ALA A 253 -5.98 -6.96 -9.15
N ARG A 254 -5.63 -5.81 -8.59
CA ARG A 254 -4.65 -4.88 -9.17
C ARG A 254 -3.24 -4.97 -8.57
N ALA A 255 -2.99 -5.90 -7.66
CA ALA A 255 -1.66 -6.09 -7.10
C ALA A 255 -0.70 -6.64 -8.18
N TRP A 256 0.40 -5.94 -8.61
CA TRP A 256 0.78 -4.63 -8.01
C TRP A 256 0.85 -3.52 -9.05
N ARG A 257 1.10 -3.86 -10.33
CA ARG A 257 1.24 -2.86 -11.39
C ARG A 257 -0.01 -1.99 -11.51
N GLY A 258 -1.18 -2.63 -11.49
CA GLY A 258 -2.45 -1.91 -11.56
C GLY A 258 -2.70 -0.98 -10.38
N MET A 259 -2.18 -1.31 -9.19
CA MET A 259 -2.23 -0.41 -8.03
C MET A 259 -1.38 0.84 -8.25
N VAL A 260 -0.14 0.68 -8.75
CA VAL A 260 0.72 1.83 -9.06
C VAL A 260 0.07 2.74 -10.13
N GLN A 261 -0.60 2.15 -11.12
CA GLN A 261 -1.34 2.92 -12.12
C GLN A 261 -2.55 3.64 -11.50
N TRP A 262 -3.20 3.04 -10.51
CA TRP A 262 -4.31 3.67 -9.80
C TRP A 262 -3.92 4.92 -9.02
N TRP A 263 -2.67 5.06 -8.63
CA TRP A 263 -2.20 6.30 -8.01
C TRP A 263 -2.36 7.53 -8.93
N ALA A 264 -2.23 7.33 -10.24
CA ALA A 264 -2.52 8.41 -11.20
C ALA A 264 -4.03 8.66 -11.33
N GLU A 265 -4.81 7.57 -11.49
CA GLU A 265 -6.27 7.65 -11.62
C GLU A 265 -6.92 8.29 -10.38
N GLY A 266 -6.42 7.97 -9.17
CA GLY A 266 -6.93 8.54 -7.92
C GLY A 266 -6.47 9.97 -7.64
N ALA A 267 -5.32 10.38 -8.18
CA ALA A 267 -4.78 11.72 -7.94
C ALA A 267 -5.53 12.83 -8.72
N GLU A 268 -6.04 12.54 -9.91
CA GLU A 268 -6.72 13.56 -10.74
C GLU A 268 -7.97 14.14 -10.06
N PRO A 269 -8.94 13.34 -9.57
CA PRO A 269 -10.09 13.90 -8.86
C PRO A 269 -9.71 14.68 -7.61
N ALA A 270 -8.65 14.25 -6.91
CA ALA A 270 -8.15 14.93 -5.72
C ALA A 270 -7.49 16.27 -6.10
N PHE A 271 -6.78 16.32 -7.24
CA PHE A 271 -6.22 17.54 -7.79
C PHE A 271 -7.32 18.52 -8.23
N ASP A 272 -8.35 18.06 -8.93
CA ASP A 272 -9.51 18.89 -9.29
C ASP A 272 -10.18 19.47 -8.04
N ARG A 273 -10.35 18.67 -7.00
CA ARG A 273 -10.88 19.12 -5.71
C ARG A 273 -9.98 20.18 -5.08
N TRP A 274 -8.67 20.02 -5.13
CA TRP A 274 -7.70 21.01 -4.65
C TRP A 274 -7.84 22.34 -5.39
N THR A 275 -7.95 22.33 -6.72
CA THR A 275 -8.12 23.57 -7.50
C THR A 275 -9.37 24.34 -7.10
N GLY A 276 -10.49 23.62 -6.85
CA GLY A 276 -11.73 24.21 -6.36
C GLY A 276 -11.61 24.79 -4.96
N TRP A 277 -10.93 24.06 -4.06
CA TRP A 277 -10.70 24.49 -2.69
C TRP A 277 -9.83 25.75 -2.61
N ALA A 278 -8.75 25.80 -3.37
CA ALA A 278 -7.83 26.94 -3.44
C ALA A 278 -8.50 28.17 -4.07
N ALA A 279 -9.29 27.98 -5.13
CA ALA A 279 -10.02 29.04 -5.80
C ALA A 279 -11.04 29.72 -4.86
N ALA A 280 -11.74 28.94 -4.04
CA ALA A 280 -12.68 29.47 -3.04
C ALA A 280 -11.99 30.30 -1.94
N ARG A 281 -10.67 30.29 -1.88
CA ARG A 281 -9.81 31.01 -0.91
C ARG A 281 -8.78 31.91 -1.59
N SER A 282 -9.14 32.42 -2.77
CA SER A 282 -8.26 33.24 -3.61
C SER A 282 -7.75 34.50 -2.91
N GLU A 283 -8.55 35.11 -2.03
CA GLU A 283 -8.14 36.27 -1.22
C GLU A 283 -7.00 35.95 -0.25
N THR A 284 -6.95 34.71 0.25
CA THR A 284 -5.93 34.25 1.21
C THR A 284 -4.65 33.79 0.51
N TYR A 285 -4.79 33.04 -0.58
CA TYR A 285 -3.67 32.31 -1.18
C TYR A 285 -3.19 32.88 -2.53
N GLY A 286 -3.98 33.69 -3.20
CA GLY A 286 -3.58 34.38 -4.44
C GLY A 286 -3.31 33.48 -5.64
N LEU A 287 -3.84 32.23 -5.66
CA LEU A 287 -3.57 31.27 -6.73
C LEU A 287 -4.55 31.37 -7.92
N GLY A 288 -5.62 32.13 -7.77
CA GLY A 288 -6.68 32.31 -8.75
C GLY A 288 -8.06 32.17 -8.15
N ASP A 289 -9.05 32.86 -8.70
CA ASP A 289 -10.43 32.95 -8.20
C ASP A 289 -11.38 31.92 -8.83
N THR A 290 -10.85 31.06 -9.70
CA THR A 290 -11.58 29.94 -10.32
C THR A 290 -10.69 28.70 -10.38
N PRO A 291 -11.25 27.48 -10.35
CA PRO A 291 -10.48 26.25 -10.50
C PRO A 291 -9.56 26.27 -11.72
N LYS A 292 -10.04 26.78 -12.85
CA LYS A 292 -9.27 26.89 -14.09
C LYS A 292 -8.06 27.85 -13.98
N LYS A 293 -8.18 28.93 -13.19
CA LYS A 293 -7.04 29.83 -12.94
C LYS A 293 -6.02 29.18 -12.02
N VAL A 294 -6.46 28.46 -10.98
CA VAL A 294 -5.56 27.72 -10.08
C VAL A 294 -4.82 26.62 -10.86
N ASP A 295 -5.54 25.85 -11.67
CA ASP A 295 -4.95 24.84 -12.55
C ASP A 295 -3.88 25.45 -13.47
N ARG A 296 -4.19 26.57 -14.13
CA ARG A 296 -3.21 27.29 -14.96
C ARG A 296 -1.99 27.73 -14.17
N THR A 297 -2.17 28.34 -12.99
CA THR A 297 -1.06 28.75 -12.11
C THR A 297 -0.16 27.57 -11.73
N PHE A 298 -0.76 26.40 -11.49
CA PHE A 298 0.00 25.18 -11.22
C PHE A 298 0.87 24.77 -12.40
N TRP A 299 0.29 24.65 -13.59
CA TRP A 299 1.04 24.21 -14.78
C TRP A 299 2.05 25.24 -15.27
N GLU A 300 1.81 26.53 -15.07
CA GLU A 300 2.79 27.59 -15.34
C GLU A 300 4.01 27.47 -14.42
N LEU A 301 3.80 27.17 -13.12
CA LEU A 301 4.92 26.95 -12.19
C LEU A 301 5.70 25.67 -12.54
N VAL A 302 5.02 24.58 -12.90
CA VAL A 302 5.63 23.34 -13.37
C VAL A 302 6.52 23.63 -14.60
N ALA A 303 6.00 24.35 -15.60
CA ALA A 303 6.75 24.68 -16.81
C ALA A 303 7.99 25.56 -16.50
N ARG A 304 7.84 26.56 -15.62
CA ARG A 304 8.98 27.40 -15.17
C ARG A 304 10.07 26.55 -14.48
N ALA A 305 9.66 25.62 -13.63
CA ALA A 305 10.60 24.76 -12.90
C ALA A 305 11.26 23.70 -13.81
N ASP A 306 10.62 23.31 -14.91
CA ASP A 306 11.23 22.46 -15.94
C ASP A 306 12.29 23.21 -16.77
N GLU A 307 12.07 24.50 -17.04
CA GLU A 307 13.06 25.35 -17.71
C GLU A 307 14.22 25.73 -16.81
N LYS A 308 13.93 26.09 -15.57
CA LYS A 308 14.90 26.45 -14.53
C LYS A 308 14.44 25.94 -13.17
N PRO A 309 15.10 24.91 -12.61
CA PRO A 309 14.76 24.39 -11.29
C PRO A 309 14.70 25.49 -10.22
N ILE A 310 13.72 25.38 -9.34
CA ILE A 310 13.55 26.29 -8.20
C ILE A 310 14.58 25.88 -7.13
N GLU A 311 15.42 26.83 -6.73
CA GLU A 311 16.38 26.60 -5.65
C GLU A 311 15.76 27.01 -4.31
N LEU A 312 15.78 26.07 -3.34
CA LEU A 312 15.33 26.32 -1.98
C LEU A 312 16.17 25.51 -0.99
N ASP A 313 16.85 26.18 -0.08
CA ASP A 313 17.71 25.55 0.96
C ASP A 313 18.70 24.52 0.37
N GLY A 314 19.27 24.80 -0.80
CA GLY A 314 20.20 23.92 -1.50
C GLY A 314 19.56 22.76 -2.27
N LEU A 315 18.24 22.66 -2.27
CA LEU A 315 17.47 21.73 -3.11
C LEU A 315 17.14 22.37 -4.45
N LEU A 316 17.24 21.59 -5.53
CA LEU A 316 16.80 21.96 -6.86
C LEU A 316 15.48 21.24 -7.17
N ILE A 317 14.39 21.98 -7.23
CA ILE A 317 13.03 21.47 -7.43
C ILE A 317 12.63 21.66 -8.89
N THR A 318 12.44 20.57 -9.61
CA THR A 318 12.00 20.54 -11.01
C THR A 318 10.48 20.52 -11.14
N GLY A 319 9.95 20.71 -12.33
CA GLY A 319 8.52 20.52 -12.58
C GLY A 319 8.02 19.10 -12.32
N ASP A 320 8.88 18.10 -12.54
CA ASP A 320 8.58 16.70 -12.18
C ASP A 320 8.45 16.53 -10.66
N ASP A 321 9.32 17.18 -9.88
CA ASP A 321 9.24 17.13 -8.40
C ASP A 321 7.95 17.81 -7.91
N ILE A 322 7.55 18.93 -8.53
CA ILE A 322 6.29 19.61 -8.22
C ILE A 322 5.09 18.70 -8.51
N ARG A 323 5.06 18.02 -9.64
CA ARG A 323 3.99 17.09 -10.01
C ARG A 323 3.94 15.88 -9.07
N GLY A 324 5.10 15.27 -8.82
CA GLY A 324 5.24 14.14 -7.91
C GLY A 324 4.84 14.48 -6.48
N GLY A 325 5.29 15.63 -5.98
CA GLY A 325 4.93 16.14 -4.66
C GLY A 325 3.43 16.48 -4.54
N MET A 326 2.85 17.13 -5.57
CA MET A 326 1.42 17.44 -5.59
C MET A 326 0.56 16.17 -5.49
N ARG A 327 0.92 15.09 -6.17
CA ARG A 327 0.23 13.81 -6.07
C ARG A 327 0.10 13.33 -4.61
N GLY A 328 1.15 13.51 -3.81
CA GLY A 328 1.13 13.22 -2.37
C GLY A 328 0.38 14.27 -1.55
N ALA A 329 0.49 15.54 -1.92
CA ALA A 329 -0.08 16.65 -1.15
C ALA A 329 -1.61 16.78 -1.28
N VAL A 330 -2.20 16.40 -2.42
CA VAL A 330 -3.65 16.55 -2.68
C VAL A 330 -4.58 15.72 -1.78
N PHE A 331 -4.04 14.88 -0.93
CA PHE A 331 -4.81 14.30 0.17
C PHE A 331 -5.48 15.38 1.03
N SER A 332 -4.76 16.47 1.31
CA SER A 332 -5.26 17.63 2.02
C SER A 332 -5.15 18.88 1.14
N PRO A 333 -6.26 19.42 0.65
CA PRO A 333 -6.23 20.63 -0.15
C PRO A 333 -5.57 21.82 0.56
N GLN A 334 -5.69 21.92 1.88
CA GLN A 334 -5.04 22.97 2.66
C GLN A 334 -3.52 22.83 2.62
N SER A 335 -3.00 21.65 3.00
CA SER A 335 -1.55 21.41 3.03
C SER A 335 -0.92 21.53 1.64
N ALA A 336 -1.60 21.03 0.61
CA ALA A 336 -1.19 21.19 -0.78
C ALA A 336 -1.11 22.67 -1.19
N THR A 337 -2.10 23.48 -0.80
CA THR A 337 -2.12 24.91 -1.11
C THR A 337 -0.99 25.66 -0.41
N GLU A 338 -0.81 25.41 0.89
CA GLU A 338 0.24 26.07 1.68
C GLU A 338 1.63 25.74 1.13
N ALA A 339 1.89 24.49 0.82
CA ALA A 339 3.15 24.05 0.21
C ALA A 339 3.35 24.67 -1.19
N PHE A 340 2.31 24.70 -2.02
CA PHE A 340 2.38 25.25 -3.36
C PHE A 340 2.62 26.77 -3.35
N VAL A 341 2.04 27.51 -2.41
CA VAL A 341 2.30 28.95 -2.21
C VAL A 341 3.78 29.20 -1.88
N GLU A 342 4.38 28.39 -1.01
CA GLU A 342 5.80 28.53 -0.69
C GLU A 342 6.71 28.21 -1.89
N LEU A 343 6.35 27.21 -2.72
CA LEU A 343 7.06 26.95 -3.98
C LEU A 343 6.99 28.15 -4.93
N LYS A 344 5.81 28.75 -5.04
CA LYS A 344 5.62 29.93 -5.88
C LYS A 344 6.46 31.10 -5.39
N LYS A 345 6.48 31.39 -4.09
CA LYS A 345 7.34 32.40 -3.49
C LYS A 345 8.82 32.16 -3.82
N ALA A 346 9.31 30.94 -3.62
CA ALA A 346 10.69 30.59 -3.94
C ALA A 346 10.99 30.81 -5.45
N ALA A 347 10.08 30.43 -6.34
CA ALA A 347 10.22 30.67 -7.78
C ALA A 347 10.24 32.17 -8.15
N ASP A 348 9.55 33.00 -7.37
CA ASP A 348 9.50 34.46 -7.57
C ASP A 348 10.67 35.17 -6.87
N GLY A 349 11.59 34.44 -6.20
CA GLY A 349 12.73 34.99 -5.48
C GLY A 349 12.39 35.59 -4.12
N GLU A 350 11.22 35.27 -3.58
CA GLU A 350 10.77 35.69 -2.25
C GLU A 350 11.23 34.68 -1.17
N THR A 351 11.24 35.13 0.08
CA THR A 351 11.53 34.23 1.22
C THR A 351 10.44 33.18 1.35
N ALA A 352 10.83 31.91 1.27
CA ALA A 352 9.96 30.75 1.36
C ALA A 352 10.34 29.88 2.58
N SER A 353 9.37 29.13 3.10
CA SER A 353 9.57 28.24 4.24
C SER A 353 9.78 26.79 3.80
N ALA A 354 11.02 26.30 3.87
CA ALA A 354 11.33 24.89 3.60
C ALA A 354 10.55 23.93 4.51
N LYS A 355 10.24 24.33 5.75
CA LYS A 355 9.44 23.51 6.68
C LYS A 355 8.03 23.23 6.14
N LYS A 356 7.41 24.20 5.47
CA LYS A 356 6.09 24.00 4.83
C LYS A 356 6.19 23.16 3.56
N LEU A 357 7.35 23.13 2.92
CA LEU A 357 7.62 22.30 1.75
C LEU A 357 7.97 20.86 2.11
N ALA A 358 8.30 20.55 3.36
CA ALA A 358 8.60 19.19 3.77
C ALA A 358 7.49 18.19 3.40
N ALA A 359 6.23 18.61 3.46
CA ALA A 359 5.08 17.83 2.97
C ALA A 359 5.09 17.59 1.44
N PHE A 360 5.83 18.40 0.68
CA PHE A 360 5.89 18.36 -0.77
C PHE A 360 7.18 17.71 -1.30
N THR A 361 8.30 17.93 -0.63
CA THR A 361 9.62 17.44 -1.05
C THR A 361 10.02 16.15 -0.34
N GLY A 362 9.25 15.74 0.67
CA GLY A 362 9.60 14.58 1.46
C GLY A 362 10.91 14.71 2.25
N SER A 363 11.39 15.92 2.51
CA SER A 363 12.59 16.15 3.30
C SER A 363 12.29 15.86 4.76
N ALA A 364 12.70 14.72 5.29
CA ALA A 364 12.72 14.46 6.70
C ALA A 364 14.08 14.79 7.27
N GLY A 365 14.05 15.24 8.51
CA GLY A 365 15.23 15.53 9.27
C GLY A 365 16.10 14.30 9.52
N THR A 366 17.38 14.53 9.62
CA THR A 366 18.38 13.55 10.03
C THR A 366 17.98 12.90 11.36
N GLY A 367 17.54 11.63 11.29
CA GLY A 367 17.23 10.85 12.47
C GLY A 367 18.47 10.64 13.33
N ALA A 368 18.33 10.85 14.64
CA ALA A 368 19.36 10.53 15.60
C ALA A 368 19.72 9.04 15.51
N ALA A 369 21.01 8.74 15.56
CA ALA A 369 21.53 7.38 15.55
C ALA A 369 20.91 6.56 16.70
N ARG A 370 20.15 5.52 16.35
CA ARG A 370 19.61 4.53 17.28
C ARG A 370 20.59 3.38 17.40
N GLU A 371 20.96 3.02 18.62
CA GLU A 371 21.63 1.75 18.91
C GLU A 371 20.69 0.60 18.56
N ALA A 372 20.81 0.03 17.39
CA ALA A 372 20.08 -1.18 17.03
C ALA A 372 20.75 -1.90 15.86
N VAL A 373 20.38 -3.15 15.65
CA VAL A 373 20.70 -3.94 14.47
C VAL A 373 20.73 -3.02 13.25
N GLU A 374 21.87 -2.96 12.59
CA GLU A 374 22.09 -2.08 11.44
C GLU A 374 21.13 -2.48 10.31
N VAL A 375 20.03 -1.75 10.18
CA VAL A 375 19.09 -1.93 9.09
C VAL A 375 19.68 -1.20 7.88
N PRO A 376 19.85 -1.86 6.73
CA PRO A 376 20.36 -1.22 5.53
C PRO A 376 19.54 0.02 5.18
N GLN A 377 20.20 1.10 4.76
CA GLN A 377 19.54 2.37 4.48
C GLN A 377 18.46 2.24 3.40
N ASP A 378 18.70 1.41 2.38
CA ASP A 378 17.75 1.14 1.29
C ASP A 378 16.73 0.04 1.60
N ASN A 379 16.67 -0.46 2.86
CA ASN A 379 15.85 -1.62 3.21
C ASN A 379 14.36 -1.45 2.86
N MET A 380 13.81 -0.27 3.09
CA MET A 380 12.41 0.01 2.77
C MET A 380 12.15 -0.12 1.26
N THR A 381 12.98 0.53 0.44
CA THR A 381 12.88 0.47 -1.04
C THR A 381 13.16 -0.95 -1.56
N ALA A 382 14.18 -1.63 -1.01
CA ALA A 382 14.51 -3.00 -1.38
C ALA A 382 13.37 -3.98 -1.06
N SER A 383 12.76 -3.84 0.11
CA SER A 383 11.61 -4.65 0.55
C SER A 383 10.37 -4.36 -0.29
N PHE A 384 10.12 -3.09 -0.60
CA PHE A 384 9.04 -2.68 -1.48
C PHE A 384 9.14 -3.39 -2.83
N TRP A 385 10.30 -3.31 -3.50
CA TRP A 385 10.50 -3.97 -4.80
C TRP A 385 10.44 -5.49 -4.67
N ALA A 386 10.96 -6.07 -3.60
CA ALA A 386 10.90 -7.52 -3.39
C ALA A 386 9.46 -8.04 -3.37
N VAL A 387 8.56 -7.36 -2.66
CA VAL A 387 7.14 -7.74 -2.57
C VAL A 387 6.40 -7.40 -3.86
N VAL A 388 6.49 -6.15 -4.33
CA VAL A 388 5.71 -5.65 -5.47
C VAL A 388 6.06 -6.37 -6.78
N CYS A 389 7.34 -6.70 -6.97
CA CYS A 389 7.78 -7.45 -8.14
C CYS A 389 7.62 -8.96 -7.96
N GLY A 390 7.79 -9.45 -6.71
CA GLY A 390 7.82 -10.88 -6.39
C GLY A 390 6.43 -11.54 -6.27
N ASP A 391 5.42 -10.84 -5.77
CA ASP A 391 4.08 -11.40 -5.56
C ASP A 391 3.35 -11.73 -6.87
N ASN A 392 3.48 -10.87 -7.88
CA ASN A 392 2.78 -11.00 -9.15
C ASN A 392 3.64 -10.50 -10.32
N SER A 393 4.71 -11.22 -10.61
CA SER A 393 5.61 -10.85 -11.71
C SER A 393 4.95 -10.90 -13.09
N ALA A 394 3.84 -11.62 -13.23
CA ALA A 394 3.09 -11.71 -14.48
C ALA A 394 2.38 -10.41 -14.85
N ALA A 395 2.05 -9.57 -13.86
CA ALA A 395 1.42 -8.26 -14.09
C ALA A 395 2.40 -7.23 -14.70
N TRP A 396 3.70 -7.49 -14.66
CA TRP A 396 4.74 -6.57 -15.12
C TRP A 396 5.25 -6.97 -16.51
N PRO A 397 4.97 -6.19 -17.56
CA PRO A 397 5.50 -6.45 -18.90
C PRO A 397 7.02 -6.55 -18.92
N ARG A 398 7.55 -7.47 -19.73
CA ARG A 398 9.01 -7.64 -19.90
C ARG A 398 9.59 -6.76 -21.01
N ASN A 399 8.72 -6.29 -21.91
CA ASN A 399 9.10 -5.42 -23.00
C ASN A 399 9.01 -3.94 -22.55
N PRO A 400 10.13 -3.18 -22.52
CA PRO A 400 10.13 -1.76 -22.19
C PRO A 400 9.19 -0.91 -23.05
N GLU A 401 9.01 -1.28 -24.31
CA GLU A 401 8.13 -0.58 -25.24
C GLU A 401 6.67 -0.48 -24.72
N ARG A 402 6.20 -1.50 -23.99
CA ARG A 402 4.87 -1.47 -23.39
C ARG A 402 4.75 -0.37 -22.33
N TYR A 403 5.80 -0.15 -21.54
CA TYR A 403 5.81 0.94 -20.55
C TYR A 403 5.80 2.32 -21.22
N ARG A 404 6.56 2.46 -22.33
CA ARG A 404 6.54 3.69 -23.12
C ARG A 404 5.13 4.01 -23.62
N GLN A 405 4.45 3.03 -24.22
CA GLN A 405 3.10 3.19 -24.74
C GLN A 405 2.10 3.53 -23.64
N ASP A 406 2.15 2.80 -22.53
CA ASP A 406 1.25 3.02 -21.39
C ASP A 406 1.50 4.39 -20.75
N ALA A 407 2.77 4.80 -20.58
CA ALA A 407 3.10 6.09 -19.99
C ALA A 407 2.63 7.28 -20.86
N ILE A 408 2.76 7.19 -22.19
CA ILE A 408 2.23 8.19 -23.12
C ILE A 408 0.70 8.26 -23.03
N ALA A 409 0.03 7.10 -23.05
CA ALA A 409 -1.42 7.05 -22.99
C ALA A 409 -1.95 7.57 -21.64
N ASP A 410 -1.30 7.20 -20.55
CA ASP A 410 -1.73 7.58 -19.20
C ASP A 410 -1.38 9.04 -18.87
N LYS A 411 -0.30 9.61 -19.45
CA LYS A 411 -0.06 11.07 -19.40
C LYS A 411 -1.22 11.86 -20.01
N GLY A 412 -1.78 11.37 -21.11
CA GLY A 412 -2.93 12.02 -21.75
C GLY A 412 -4.22 11.91 -20.94
N ARG A 413 -4.37 10.86 -20.12
CA ARG A 413 -5.56 10.65 -19.27
C ARG A 413 -5.42 11.27 -17.89
N TYR A 414 -4.22 11.22 -17.34
CA TYR A 414 -3.87 11.58 -15.98
C TYR A 414 -2.62 12.50 -16.03
N PRO A 415 -2.79 13.77 -16.39
CA PRO A 415 -1.68 14.70 -16.61
C PRO A 415 -0.76 14.86 -15.40
N LEU A 416 -1.30 14.78 -14.18
CA LEU A 416 -0.52 14.97 -12.97
C LEU A 416 0.51 13.85 -12.77
N PHE A 417 0.11 12.58 -12.90
CA PHE A 417 0.95 11.45 -12.47
C PHE A 417 0.95 10.23 -13.42
N GLY A 418 0.24 10.25 -14.54
CA GLY A 418 0.08 9.09 -15.43
C GLY A 418 1.38 8.56 -16.00
N ASP A 419 2.26 9.45 -16.45
CA ASP A 419 3.57 9.12 -16.99
C ASP A 419 4.56 8.60 -15.92
N PHE A 420 4.41 9.00 -14.65
CA PHE A 420 5.14 8.42 -13.53
C PHE A 420 4.67 6.99 -13.23
N ALA A 421 3.37 6.81 -13.07
CA ALA A 421 2.77 5.54 -12.68
C ALA A 421 3.01 4.44 -13.71
N SER A 422 2.93 4.76 -14.99
CA SER A 422 3.04 3.79 -16.08
C SER A 422 4.43 3.69 -16.70
N SER A 423 5.41 4.55 -16.31
CA SER A 423 6.80 4.42 -16.74
C SER A 423 7.45 3.15 -16.20
N ILE A 424 8.60 2.82 -16.78
CA ILE A 424 9.32 1.59 -16.46
C ILE A 424 9.73 1.51 -14.99
N LYS A 425 9.64 0.29 -14.43
CA LYS A 425 9.99 -0.01 -13.04
C LYS A 425 10.91 -1.24 -12.99
N PRO A 426 11.68 -1.45 -11.91
CA PRO A 426 12.58 -2.60 -11.76
C PRO A 426 11.89 -3.96 -11.97
N CYS A 427 10.58 -4.04 -11.72
CA CYS A 427 9.77 -5.24 -11.91
C CYS A 427 9.78 -5.78 -13.36
N ALA A 428 10.07 -4.94 -14.35
CA ALA A 428 10.25 -5.36 -15.75
C ALA A 428 11.38 -6.39 -15.90
N PHE A 429 12.39 -6.31 -15.02
CA PHE A 429 13.60 -7.14 -15.03
C PHE A 429 13.71 -8.09 -13.84
N TRP A 430 12.67 -8.17 -13.00
CA TRP A 430 12.64 -9.03 -11.81
C TRP A 430 12.48 -10.51 -12.17
N ASN A 431 12.87 -11.40 -11.25
CA ASN A 431 12.65 -12.84 -11.43
C ASN A 431 11.14 -13.17 -11.44
N ARG A 432 10.79 -14.33 -12.00
CA ARG A 432 9.40 -14.81 -11.96
C ARG A 432 9.01 -15.17 -10.52
N SER A 433 7.77 -14.89 -10.17
CA SER A 433 7.19 -15.28 -8.89
C SER A 433 7.25 -16.79 -8.71
N VAL A 434 7.58 -17.25 -7.51
CA VAL A 434 7.67 -18.69 -7.16
C VAL A 434 6.31 -19.30 -6.85
N GLU A 435 5.33 -18.48 -6.56
CA GLU A 435 3.92 -18.84 -6.35
C GLU A 435 3.01 -17.93 -7.20
N PRO A 436 1.81 -18.37 -7.56
CA PRO A 436 0.86 -17.52 -8.28
C PRO A 436 0.36 -16.37 -7.38
N ALA A 437 -0.05 -15.28 -8.01
CA ALA A 437 -0.75 -14.19 -7.33
C ALA A 437 -1.96 -14.72 -6.55
N THR A 438 -2.20 -14.17 -5.37
CA THR A 438 -3.31 -14.60 -4.54
C THR A 438 -4.61 -13.95 -5.02
N GLN A 439 -5.53 -14.77 -5.47
CA GLN A 439 -6.90 -14.34 -5.70
C GLN A 439 -7.64 -14.33 -4.35
N VAL A 440 -8.21 -13.18 -4.00
CA VAL A 440 -8.98 -13.00 -2.76
C VAL A 440 -10.46 -13.19 -3.08
N ASP A 441 -10.99 -14.32 -2.65
CA ASP A 441 -12.42 -14.66 -2.73
C ASP A 441 -12.76 -15.62 -1.58
N ASN A 442 -13.20 -15.05 -0.45
CA ASN A 442 -13.50 -15.84 0.74
C ASN A 442 -14.65 -15.23 1.57
N LYS A 443 -15.05 -15.98 2.60
CA LYS A 443 -16.15 -15.62 3.50
C LYS A 443 -15.68 -15.21 4.91
N ALA A 444 -14.42 -14.80 5.08
CA ALA A 444 -13.97 -14.26 6.36
C ALA A 444 -14.67 -12.91 6.61
N GLY A 445 -15.19 -12.72 7.82
CA GLY A 445 -15.76 -11.45 8.22
C GLY A 445 -14.65 -10.42 8.44
N SER A 446 -14.75 -9.26 7.78
CA SER A 446 -13.79 -8.16 7.93
C SER A 446 -14.53 -6.83 7.89
N LEU A 447 -13.98 -5.82 8.57
CA LEU A 447 -14.47 -4.45 8.48
C LEU A 447 -13.46 -3.65 7.65
N ILE A 448 -13.91 -3.13 6.52
CA ILE A 448 -13.11 -2.27 5.65
C ILE A 448 -13.42 -0.83 6.01
N VAL A 449 -12.38 0.01 6.14
CA VAL A 449 -12.53 1.42 6.51
C VAL A 449 -11.85 2.26 5.44
N GLN A 450 -12.52 3.34 4.96
CA GLN A 450 -12.05 4.07 3.81
C GLN A 450 -12.48 5.53 3.81
N ASN A 451 -11.53 6.45 3.64
CA ASN A 451 -11.79 7.84 3.30
C ASN A 451 -12.21 7.99 1.83
N GLU A 452 -13.11 8.94 1.56
CA GLU A 452 -13.54 9.25 0.19
C GLU A 452 -12.39 9.78 -0.67
N TRP A 453 -11.56 10.64 -0.10
CA TRP A 453 -10.48 11.36 -0.78
C TRP A 453 -9.09 10.78 -0.53
N ASP A 454 -8.99 9.47 -0.44
CA ASP A 454 -7.73 8.76 -0.42
C ASP A 454 -7.23 8.55 -1.86
N SER A 455 -6.21 9.29 -2.29
CA SER A 455 -5.62 9.16 -3.63
C SER A 455 -4.56 8.05 -3.70
N GLN A 456 -4.18 7.44 -2.58
CA GLN A 456 -3.22 6.33 -2.50
C GLN A 456 -3.90 4.99 -2.76
N THR A 457 -4.98 4.73 -2.02
CA THR A 457 -5.89 3.60 -2.20
C THR A 457 -7.30 4.14 -2.40
N PRO A 458 -7.65 4.55 -3.63
CA PRO A 458 -8.92 5.24 -3.89
C PRO A 458 -10.14 4.42 -3.46
N LEU A 459 -11.23 5.09 -3.14
CA LEU A 459 -12.48 4.46 -2.70
C LEU A 459 -12.91 3.24 -3.57
N PRO A 460 -12.78 3.25 -4.91
CA PRO A 460 -13.05 2.06 -5.73
C PRO A 460 -12.17 0.85 -5.38
N SER A 461 -10.96 1.06 -4.85
CA SER A 461 -10.07 -0.01 -4.39
C SER A 461 -10.67 -0.76 -3.19
N ALA A 462 -11.17 -0.01 -2.20
CA ALA A 462 -11.85 -0.58 -1.05
C ALA A 462 -13.14 -1.29 -1.43
N GLN A 463 -13.90 -0.74 -2.38
CA GLN A 463 -15.10 -1.37 -2.92
C GLN A 463 -14.77 -2.70 -3.63
N ALA A 464 -13.65 -2.79 -4.33
CA ALA A 464 -13.19 -4.01 -4.96
C ALA A 464 -12.79 -5.08 -3.92
N LEU A 465 -12.05 -4.69 -2.87
CA LEU A 465 -11.74 -5.59 -1.76
C LEU A 465 -13.03 -6.09 -1.07
N ASN A 466 -14.00 -5.21 -0.83
CA ASN A 466 -15.29 -5.57 -0.23
C ASN A 466 -16.04 -6.63 -1.05
N LYS A 467 -15.96 -6.57 -2.38
CA LYS A 467 -16.54 -7.60 -3.27
C LYS A 467 -15.81 -8.95 -3.15
N GLY A 468 -14.50 -8.95 -2.93
CA GLY A 468 -13.70 -10.16 -2.74
C GLY A 468 -13.94 -10.85 -1.40
N LEU A 469 -14.19 -10.08 -0.34
CA LEU A 469 -14.47 -10.56 1.01
C LEU A 469 -15.99 -10.63 1.25
N LYS A 470 -16.62 -11.77 0.91
CA LYS A 470 -18.09 -11.93 0.82
C LYS A 470 -18.89 -11.64 2.10
N ARG A 471 -18.24 -11.58 3.26
CA ARG A 471 -18.89 -11.27 4.56
C ARG A 471 -18.32 -10.01 5.21
N SER A 472 -17.60 -9.20 4.45
CA SER A 472 -17.13 -7.91 4.93
C SER A 472 -18.27 -6.89 5.03
N ARG A 473 -17.98 -5.82 5.76
CA ARG A 473 -18.75 -4.58 5.78
C ARG A 473 -17.80 -3.42 5.59
N MET A 474 -18.31 -2.34 5.06
CA MET A 474 -17.51 -1.16 4.75
C MET A 474 -17.99 0.04 5.55
N VAL A 475 -17.03 0.80 6.10
CA VAL A 475 -17.23 2.14 6.65
C VAL A 475 -16.60 3.12 5.67
N THR A 476 -17.41 3.98 5.07
CA THR A 476 -16.95 5.04 4.18
C THR A 476 -17.09 6.38 4.87
N VAL A 477 -16.02 7.18 4.88
CA VAL A 477 -16.04 8.54 5.44
C VAL A 477 -16.17 9.55 4.31
N LEU A 478 -17.37 10.07 4.11
CA LEU A 478 -17.64 11.12 3.10
C LEU A 478 -16.96 12.42 3.51
N GLY A 479 -16.27 13.06 2.57
CA GLY A 479 -15.43 14.23 2.82
C GLY A 479 -14.16 13.91 3.60
N GLY A 480 -13.89 12.64 3.91
CA GLY A 480 -12.67 12.19 4.60
C GLY A 480 -11.46 12.36 3.71
N GLU A 481 -10.45 13.04 4.24
CA GLU A 481 -9.15 13.28 3.64
C GLU A 481 -8.12 12.30 4.18
N GLY A 482 -7.07 12.07 3.41
CA GLY A 482 -5.93 11.32 3.93
C GLY A 482 -5.99 9.82 3.71
N HIS A 483 -4.84 9.21 3.97
CA HIS A 483 -4.59 7.78 3.94
C HIS A 483 -4.47 7.27 5.38
N GLY A 484 -5.24 6.29 5.79
CA GLY A 484 -5.49 5.95 7.18
C GLY A 484 -6.74 6.66 7.74
N VAL A 485 -7.59 5.90 8.43
CA VAL A 485 -8.89 6.37 8.89
C VAL A 485 -9.12 6.10 10.37
N TYR A 486 -8.62 5.00 10.91
CA TYR A 486 -8.86 4.58 12.28
C TYR A 486 -7.56 4.38 13.06
N PRO A 487 -7.46 4.95 14.24
CA PRO A 487 -8.35 5.93 14.84
C PRO A 487 -8.14 7.34 14.26
N SER A 488 -9.16 8.19 14.24
CA SER A 488 -9.09 9.52 13.63
C SER A 488 -9.91 10.60 14.37
N GLY A 489 -10.35 10.32 15.60
CA GLY A 489 -11.21 11.25 16.33
C GLY A 489 -12.62 11.38 15.75
N ASN A 490 -12.96 10.67 14.68
CA ASN A 490 -14.31 10.65 14.12
C ASN A 490 -15.19 9.67 14.90
N ALA A 491 -16.08 10.18 15.75
CA ALA A 491 -16.90 9.37 16.64
C ALA A 491 -17.73 8.28 15.92
N CYS A 492 -18.19 8.54 14.69
CA CYS A 492 -18.94 7.55 13.89
C CYS A 492 -18.02 6.40 13.46
N THR A 493 -16.85 6.71 12.91
CA THR A 493 -15.88 5.71 12.44
C THR A 493 -15.28 4.97 13.61
N ASP A 494 -14.75 5.71 14.59
CA ASP A 494 -14.03 5.14 15.74
C ASP A 494 -14.97 4.30 16.60
N GLY A 495 -16.19 4.76 16.81
CA GLY A 495 -17.22 3.99 17.50
C GLY A 495 -17.60 2.70 16.78
N THR A 496 -17.71 2.72 15.45
CA THR A 496 -18.02 1.53 14.64
C THR A 496 -16.88 0.51 14.67
N VAL A 497 -15.64 0.96 14.45
CA VAL A 497 -14.45 0.08 14.42
C VAL A 497 -14.18 -0.49 15.80
N THR A 498 -14.15 0.36 16.83
CA THR A 498 -13.96 -0.07 18.22
C THR A 498 -15.07 -1.04 18.66
N GLY A 499 -16.32 -0.74 18.32
CA GLY A 499 -17.47 -1.63 18.58
C GLY A 499 -17.29 -3.01 17.95
N TYR A 500 -16.79 -3.08 16.70
CA TYR A 500 -16.44 -4.35 16.05
C TYR A 500 -15.28 -5.05 16.76
N LEU A 501 -14.21 -4.34 17.08
CA LEU A 501 -13.05 -4.88 17.81
C LEU A 501 -13.47 -5.44 19.18
N LEU A 502 -14.38 -4.81 19.90
CA LEU A 502 -14.83 -5.27 21.21
C LEU A 502 -15.84 -6.42 21.15
N THR A 503 -16.75 -6.42 20.19
CA THR A 503 -17.87 -7.37 20.16
C THR A 503 -17.71 -8.50 19.13
N GLY A 504 -16.88 -8.30 18.09
CA GLY A 504 -16.77 -9.19 16.93
C GLY A 504 -18.00 -9.14 16.01
N LYS A 505 -18.95 -8.24 16.27
CA LYS A 505 -20.17 -8.10 15.46
C LYS A 505 -19.97 -7.02 14.40
N LEU A 506 -19.97 -7.43 13.14
CA LEU A 506 -20.00 -6.50 12.02
C LEU A 506 -21.31 -5.70 12.02
N PRO A 507 -21.31 -4.46 11.52
CA PRO A 507 -22.54 -3.72 11.26
C PRO A 507 -23.51 -4.54 10.38
N ALA A 508 -24.81 -4.38 10.58
CA ALA A 508 -25.82 -5.09 9.79
C ALA A 508 -25.74 -4.75 8.29
N ARG A 509 -25.32 -3.53 7.98
CA ARG A 509 -25.09 -3.00 6.61
C ARG A 509 -23.83 -2.15 6.60
N ASP A 510 -23.37 -1.78 5.42
CA ASP A 510 -22.30 -0.81 5.27
C ASP A 510 -22.67 0.52 5.94
N VAL A 511 -21.69 1.21 6.50
CA VAL A 511 -21.85 2.44 7.28
C VAL A 511 -21.28 3.61 6.49
N THR A 512 -21.98 4.72 6.48
CA THR A 512 -21.48 5.98 5.93
C THR A 512 -21.34 6.98 7.06
N CYS A 513 -20.09 7.38 7.33
CA CYS A 513 -19.74 8.47 8.23
C CYS A 513 -19.48 9.75 7.43
N ARG A 514 -19.40 10.90 8.09
CA ARG A 514 -18.97 12.17 7.50
C ARG A 514 -17.73 12.66 8.24
N ALA A 515 -16.77 13.16 7.49
CA ALA A 515 -15.59 13.79 8.08
C ALA A 515 -15.98 15.03 8.91
N THR A 516 -15.24 15.27 9.96
CA THR A 516 -15.23 16.53 10.72
C THR A 516 -13.95 17.30 10.41
N ALA A 517 -13.89 18.57 10.80
CA ALA A 517 -12.66 19.36 10.65
C ALA A 517 -11.51 18.74 11.46
N GLU A 518 -11.82 18.23 12.66
CA GLU A 518 -10.88 17.57 13.57
C GLU A 518 -10.33 16.27 12.94
N SER A 519 -11.21 15.38 12.44
CA SER A 519 -10.78 14.13 11.83
C SER A 519 -9.92 14.32 10.58
N ASN A 520 -10.19 15.37 9.79
CA ASN A 520 -9.34 15.72 8.65
C ASN A 520 -8.01 16.36 9.11
N ALA A 521 -7.96 17.06 10.24
CA ALA A 521 -6.72 17.59 10.81
C ALA A 521 -5.82 16.46 11.31
N GLU A 522 -6.37 15.49 12.03
CA GLU A 522 -5.65 14.32 12.52
C GLU A 522 -5.15 13.43 11.36
N ALA A 523 -5.97 13.23 10.34
CA ALA A 523 -5.53 12.54 9.12
C ALA A 523 -4.33 13.23 8.46
N ARG A 524 -4.24 14.57 8.49
CA ARG A 524 -3.10 15.33 7.98
C ARG A 524 -1.83 15.10 8.81
N GLU A 525 -1.94 15.05 10.14
CA GLU A 525 -0.80 14.77 11.01
C GLU A 525 -0.29 13.34 10.81
N ASN A 526 -1.19 12.38 10.69
CA ASN A 526 -0.85 10.98 10.45
C ASN A 526 -0.16 10.78 9.10
N GLN A 527 -0.57 11.49 8.05
CA GLN A 527 0.10 11.47 6.75
C GLN A 527 1.55 11.98 6.80
N GLN A 528 1.83 12.96 7.64
CA GLN A 528 3.21 13.42 7.84
C GLN A 528 4.08 12.37 8.54
N ARG A 529 3.47 11.32 9.11
CA ARG A 529 4.13 10.19 9.75
C ARG A 529 4.25 8.97 8.85
N GLU A 530 3.43 8.85 7.78
CA GLU A 530 3.50 7.74 6.82
C GLU A 530 4.55 8.00 5.74
N GLU A 531 5.49 7.08 5.64
CA GLU A 531 6.47 7.06 4.56
C GLU A 531 5.89 6.40 3.32
N ILE A 532 5.89 7.12 2.21
CA ILE A 532 5.60 6.54 0.89
C ILE A 532 6.89 5.93 0.36
N PRO A 533 6.97 4.61 0.11
CA PRO A 533 8.16 3.99 -0.47
C PRO A 533 8.55 4.69 -1.77
N GLY A 534 9.80 5.17 -1.85
CA GLY A 534 10.32 5.90 -3.01
C GLY A 534 9.96 7.38 -3.08
N SER A 535 9.22 7.92 -2.11
CA SER A 535 9.26 9.35 -1.85
C SER A 535 10.61 9.69 -1.21
N PRO A 536 11.25 10.81 -1.53
CA PRO A 536 12.45 11.26 -0.84
C PRO A 536 12.18 11.71 0.61
N ILE A 537 11.12 11.21 1.26
CA ILE A 537 10.78 11.52 2.64
C ILE A 537 11.69 10.68 3.55
N PRO A 538 12.64 11.28 4.25
CA PRO A 538 13.38 10.63 5.30
C PRO A 538 12.48 10.42 6.53
N GLU A 539 12.71 9.32 7.24
CA GLU A 539 12.08 8.96 8.50
C GLU A 539 12.08 10.12 9.49
N ARG A 540 10.93 10.64 9.88
CA ARG A 540 10.82 11.30 11.17
C ARG A 540 10.74 10.23 12.25
N ALA A 541 11.81 10.12 13.02
CA ALA A 541 11.70 9.58 14.35
C ALA A 541 10.64 10.41 15.11
N PRO A 542 9.77 9.81 15.92
CA PRO A 542 8.91 10.58 16.80
C PRO A 542 9.79 11.43 17.70
N ASP A 543 9.73 12.75 17.53
CA ASP A 543 10.39 13.75 18.38
C ASP A 543 9.63 13.87 19.70
N ARG A 544 9.36 12.76 20.37
CA ARG A 544 8.89 12.79 21.78
C ARG A 544 9.16 11.44 22.41
N PHE A 545 10.35 11.33 22.97
CA PHE A 545 10.56 10.55 24.21
C PHE A 545 11.82 11.08 24.88
#